data_b1c895b075b34a4ddc0253870b7c4b26
#
_entry.id   b1c895b075b34a4ddc0253870b7c4b26
#
_cell.length_a   1.000
_cell.length_b   1.000
_cell.length_c   1.000
_cell.angle_alpha   90.00
_cell.angle_beta   90.00
_cell.angle_gamma   90.00
#
_symmetry.space_group_name_H-M   'P 1'
#
loop_
_entity.id
_entity.type
_entity.pdbx_description
1 polymer ?
#
loop_
_entity_poly.entity_id
_entity_poly.type
_entity_poly.pdbx_seq_one_letter_code
_entity_poly.pdbx_strand_id
1 'polypeptide(L)'
;MTSANRWAVKSNRIIDGTNGPVLNDGVVVVEGNRIVSVGPQSTTVLPRGVNAFDAGDRTIMPGMIDAHVHMLSTGGNSGGDESRAMNDQQATLQGAKNSLLALKSGLTTVRDCGDRNFLSLTLRDSIASGQIPGPRMLCSGPVITTTAGQLWWNSVECDTTDDLRRAVRTLVKNGVDFIKMMGSGGNATPGSNPEASQYDAEGYHAVADDAHRMGKKVAVHVHGVEAIRMAVNAGMDTLEHVPFRSDGTIKYNDQIVQDIVDNGLIVSLAMPATWYRLTEADMRDTRTHPGHLWETRYDTIRRMHAAGVKLVVSSDQGSTGTRIDELPLLAEFLVNDVGLPASDVIYGMTGLSAEALGMEDQVGTLEPNKLADIVIVDGDPLADIRTLKSVQKVIKDGQTVASDGAIILPPSKQ
;
A
#
# COMPACT_ATOMS: atom_id res chain seq x y z
N MET A 1 11.54 27.95 -24.91
CA MET A 1 11.66 27.00 -23.80
C MET A 1 11.12 27.70 -22.56
N THR A 2 9.91 27.38 -22.13
CA THR A 2 9.39 27.87 -20.85
C THR A 2 10.31 27.34 -19.76
N SER A 3 10.90 28.22 -18.93
CA SER A 3 11.74 27.82 -17.79
C SER A 3 10.89 26.85 -16.94
N ALA A 4 11.42 25.64 -16.73
CA ALA A 4 10.75 24.69 -15.85
C ALA A 4 10.49 25.39 -14.50
N ASN A 5 9.27 25.25 -13.96
CA ASN A 5 8.90 25.87 -12.69
C ASN A 5 9.80 25.30 -11.58
N ARG A 6 10.66 26.17 -11.00
CA ARG A 6 11.55 25.80 -9.89
C ARG A 6 11.01 26.37 -8.59
N TRP A 7 10.98 25.55 -7.57
CA TRP A 7 10.60 25.96 -6.22
C TRP A 7 11.36 25.13 -5.18
N ALA A 8 11.32 25.57 -3.94
CA ALA A 8 11.93 24.82 -2.84
C ALA A 8 11.00 24.81 -1.63
N VAL A 9 11.15 23.81 -0.80
CA VAL A 9 10.52 23.73 0.52
C VAL A 9 11.58 23.50 1.58
N LYS A 10 11.52 24.27 2.65
CA LYS A 10 12.42 24.21 3.80
C LYS A 10 11.67 23.75 5.02
N SER A 11 12.39 23.11 5.93
CA SER A 11 11.86 22.75 7.24
C SER A 11 12.99 22.48 8.23
N ASN A 12 12.69 22.63 9.51
CA ASN A 12 13.56 22.21 10.59
C ASN A 12 13.70 20.68 10.67
N ARG A 13 12.82 19.93 9.97
CA ARG A 13 12.85 18.44 9.98
C ARG A 13 12.45 17.87 8.62
N ILE A 14 13.33 17.04 8.05
CA ILE A 14 13.04 16.24 6.87
C ILE A 14 13.31 14.76 7.20
N ILE A 15 12.32 13.92 6.98
CA ILE A 15 12.41 12.45 6.97
C ILE A 15 12.45 12.06 5.49
N ASP A 16 13.58 11.56 5.01
CA ASP A 16 13.78 11.34 3.57
C ASP A 16 13.18 10.04 3.03
N GLY A 17 12.66 9.17 3.90
CA GLY A 17 12.07 7.88 3.53
C GLY A 17 13.08 6.75 3.30
N THR A 18 14.36 6.96 3.58
CA THR A 18 15.41 5.93 3.44
C THR A 18 15.62 5.07 4.70
N ASN A 19 14.89 5.36 5.78
CA ASN A 19 15.15 4.87 7.15
C ASN A 19 16.51 5.34 7.72
N GLY A 20 17.07 6.39 7.14
CA GLY A 20 18.29 7.05 7.59
C GLY A 20 18.04 8.11 8.67
N PRO A 21 19.09 8.85 9.08
CA PRO A 21 18.96 9.91 10.07
C PRO A 21 18.11 11.07 9.53
N VAL A 22 17.38 11.71 10.44
CA VAL A 22 16.61 12.92 10.14
C VAL A 22 17.53 14.03 9.67
N LEU A 23 17.17 14.70 8.58
CA LEU A 23 17.85 15.89 8.11
C LEU A 23 17.26 17.13 8.81
N ASN A 24 18.01 17.68 9.76
CA ASN A 24 17.65 18.91 10.44
C ASN A 24 17.98 20.13 9.57
N ASP A 25 17.16 21.19 9.68
CA ASP A 25 17.32 22.44 8.90
C ASP A 25 17.54 22.15 7.40
N GLY A 26 16.66 21.32 6.85
CA GLY A 26 16.79 20.82 5.49
C GLY A 26 16.01 21.62 4.46
N VAL A 27 16.36 21.40 3.19
CA VAL A 27 15.64 21.94 2.04
C VAL A 27 15.53 20.90 0.93
N VAL A 28 14.35 20.84 0.31
CA VAL A 28 14.10 20.08 -0.93
C VAL A 28 13.90 21.07 -2.06
N VAL A 29 14.68 20.92 -3.14
CA VAL A 29 14.58 21.74 -4.36
C VAL A 29 13.95 20.91 -5.45
N VAL A 30 12.95 21.49 -6.11
CA VAL A 30 12.18 20.83 -7.17
C VAL A 30 12.25 21.65 -8.46
N GLU A 31 12.38 20.95 -9.58
CA GLU A 31 12.27 21.50 -10.93
C GLU A 31 11.27 20.67 -11.75
N GLY A 32 10.21 21.32 -12.21
CA GLY A 32 9.11 20.62 -12.87
C GLY A 32 8.43 19.62 -11.92
N ASN A 33 8.51 18.35 -12.24
CA ASN A 33 7.95 17.27 -11.42
C ASN A 33 9.01 16.44 -10.67
N ARG A 34 10.30 16.88 -10.67
CA ARG A 34 11.39 16.09 -10.06
C ARG A 34 12.13 16.86 -8.98
N ILE A 35 12.58 16.09 -8.00
CA ILE A 35 13.52 16.57 -6.98
C ILE A 35 14.89 16.78 -7.65
N VAL A 36 15.48 17.95 -7.45
CA VAL A 36 16.81 18.30 -7.97
C VAL A 36 17.87 18.10 -6.90
N SER A 37 17.58 18.51 -5.67
CA SER A 37 18.47 18.32 -4.54
C SER A 37 17.72 18.28 -3.22
N VAL A 38 18.30 17.55 -2.27
CA VAL A 38 17.90 17.50 -0.86
C VAL A 38 19.16 17.62 -0.02
N GLY A 39 19.13 18.43 1.02
CA GLY A 39 20.29 18.63 1.89
C GLY A 39 20.10 19.71 2.94
N PRO A 40 21.13 19.98 3.78
CA PRO A 40 21.08 21.06 4.76
C PRO A 40 20.92 22.42 4.09
N GLN A 41 20.11 23.30 4.66
CA GLN A 41 19.93 24.67 4.15
C GLN A 41 21.25 25.45 4.07
N SER A 42 22.18 25.17 4.97
CA SER A 42 23.47 25.84 5.04
C SER A 42 24.41 25.54 3.86
N THR A 43 24.24 24.39 3.20
CA THR A 43 25.12 23.92 2.12
C THR A 43 24.42 23.75 0.78
N THR A 44 23.09 23.66 0.76
CA THR A 44 22.31 23.48 -0.48
C THR A 44 22.11 24.81 -1.19
N VAL A 45 22.67 24.91 -2.39
CA VAL A 45 22.56 26.14 -3.19
C VAL A 45 21.15 26.26 -3.80
N LEU A 46 20.42 27.29 -3.40
CA LEU A 46 19.14 27.61 -4.03
C LEU A 46 19.38 28.35 -5.35
N PRO A 47 18.72 27.94 -6.45
CA PRO A 47 18.78 28.69 -7.71
C PRO A 47 18.28 30.13 -7.54
N ARG A 48 18.84 31.07 -8.27
CA ARG A 48 18.41 32.50 -8.21
C ARG A 48 16.93 32.61 -8.62
N GLY A 49 16.15 33.34 -7.81
CA GLY A 49 14.72 33.57 -8.07
C GLY A 49 13.80 32.39 -7.79
N VAL A 50 14.29 31.38 -7.10
CA VAL A 50 13.46 30.25 -6.67
C VAL A 50 12.46 30.69 -5.60
N ASN A 51 11.18 30.34 -5.75
CA ASN A 51 10.19 30.51 -4.71
C ASN A 51 10.43 29.45 -3.64
N ALA A 52 10.79 29.85 -2.43
CA ALA A 52 10.98 28.97 -1.31
C ALA A 52 9.80 29.08 -0.33
N PHE A 53 9.12 27.98 -0.06
CA PHE A 53 8.14 27.87 1.00
C PHE A 53 8.84 27.36 2.27
N ASP A 54 8.59 28.00 3.39
CA ASP A 54 9.12 27.60 4.70
C ASP A 54 8.01 26.88 5.49
N ALA A 55 8.23 25.60 5.77
CA ALA A 55 7.32 24.78 6.57
C ALA A 55 7.56 24.93 8.09
N GLY A 56 8.66 25.61 8.50
CA GLY A 56 9.00 25.83 9.92
C GLY A 56 9.23 24.52 10.67
N ASP A 57 8.51 24.33 11.77
CA ASP A 57 8.64 23.15 12.65
C ASP A 57 7.86 21.90 12.15
N ARG A 58 7.17 21.99 11.01
CA ARG A 58 6.50 20.85 10.39
C ARG A 58 7.51 19.88 9.82
N THR A 59 7.10 18.63 9.67
CA THR A 59 7.95 17.60 9.05
C THR A 59 7.65 17.49 7.55
N ILE A 60 8.70 17.52 6.73
CA ILE A 60 8.66 17.16 5.32
C ILE A 60 9.03 15.70 5.19
N MET A 61 8.22 14.93 4.44
CA MET A 61 8.48 13.52 4.16
C MET A 61 8.01 13.15 2.73
N PRO A 62 8.42 11.98 2.20
CA PRO A 62 7.87 11.49 0.94
C PRO A 62 6.35 11.34 1.02
N GLY A 63 5.69 11.43 -0.12
CA GLY A 63 4.30 11.02 -0.22
C GLY A 63 4.11 9.59 0.28
N MET A 64 3.10 9.36 1.12
CA MET A 64 2.81 8.04 1.64
C MET A 64 2.31 7.11 0.54
N ILE A 65 2.63 5.83 0.68
CA ILE A 65 2.28 4.76 -0.26
C ILE A 65 1.50 3.69 0.48
N ASP A 66 0.30 3.36 0.01
CA ASP A 66 -0.40 2.17 0.48
C ASP A 66 -0.32 1.06 -0.58
N ALA A 67 0.40 0.00 -0.24
CA ALA A 67 0.69 -1.09 -1.15
C ALA A 67 -0.42 -2.15 -1.26
N HIS A 68 -1.56 -1.95 -0.56
CA HIS A 68 -2.70 -2.87 -0.63
C HIS A 68 -4.01 -2.15 -0.32
N VAL A 69 -4.71 -1.78 -1.37
CA VAL A 69 -6.01 -1.11 -1.27
C VAL A 69 -7.02 -1.73 -2.24
N HIS A 70 -8.31 -1.41 -2.03
CA HIS A 70 -9.43 -1.69 -2.93
C HIS A 70 -10.16 -0.38 -3.23
N MET A 71 -9.65 0.37 -4.19
CA MET A 71 -10.07 1.76 -4.48
C MET A 71 -11.55 1.89 -4.85
N LEU A 72 -12.16 0.85 -5.39
CA LEU A 72 -13.55 0.86 -5.83
C LEU A 72 -14.54 0.48 -4.72
N SER A 73 -14.05 0.12 -3.54
CA SER A 73 -14.86 -0.34 -2.41
C SER A 73 -15.21 0.79 -1.45
N THR A 74 -16.29 0.61 -0.67
CA THR A 74 -16.76 1.64 0.26
C THR A 74 -15.97 1.73 1.55
N GLY A 75 -15.36 0.62 1.99
CA GLY A 75 -14.74 0.51 3.31
C GLY A 75 -15.71 0.65 4.48
N GLY A 76 -17.02 0.51 4.23
CA GLY A 76 -18.08 0.54 5.25
C GLY A 76 -18.15 -0.74 6.09
N ASN A 77 -18.97 -0.74 7.14
CA ASN A 77 -19.11 -1.87 8.06
C ASN A 77 -19.65 -3.16 7.39
N SER A 78 -20.43 -3.01 6.32
CA SER A 78 -20.87 -4.09 5.43
C SER A 78 -20.10 -4.11 4.11
N GLY A 79 -18.89 -3.59 4.10
CA GLY A 79 -18.10 -3.19 2.92
C GLY A 79 -18.09 -4.18 1.76
N GLY A 80 -17.98 -5.47 2.03
CA GLY A 80 -18.03 -6.49 0.98
C GLY A 80 -19.40 -6.59 0.28
N ASP A 81 -20.50 -6.52 1.03
CA ASP A 81 -21.87 -6.62 0.49
C ASP A 81 -22.26 -5.35 -0.23
N GLU A 82 -21.95 -4.17 0.33
CA GLU A 82 -22.18 -2.89 -0.31
C GLU A 82 -21.42 -2.80 -1.64
N SER A 83 -20.16 -3.20 -1.65
CA SER A 83 -19.30 -3.16 -2.83
C SER A 83 -19.78 -4.11 -3.93
N ARG A 84 -20.27 -5.30 -3.55
CA ARG A 84 -20.89 -6.25 -4.50
C ARG A 84 -22.21 -5.75 -5.08
N ALA A 85 -23.00 -5.00 -4.31
CA ALA A 85 -24.29 -4.45 -4.75
C ALA A 85 -24.14 -3.29 -5.74
N MET A 86 -23.02 -2.61 -5.79
CA MET A 86 -22.76 -1.52 -6.74
C MET A 86 -22.64 -2.05 -8.17
N ASN A 87 -23.26 -1.35 -9.15
CA ASN A 87 -22.90 -1.55 -10.55
C ASN A 87 -21.54 -0.92 -10.87
N ASP A 88 -21.03 -1.15 -12.08
CA ASP A 88 -19.69 -0.71 -12.49
C ASP A 88 -19.52 0.82 -12.46
N GLN A 89 -20.56 1.56 -12.86
CA GLN A 89 -20.57 3.01 -12.83
C GLN A 89 -20.51 3.54 -11.39
N GLN A 90 -21.30 2.95 -10.48
CA GLN A 90 -21.27 3.31 -9.05
C GLN A 90 -19.92 2.99 -8.43
N ALA A 91 -19.33 1.83 -8.72
CA ALA A 91 -18.01 1.46 -8.24
C ALA A 91 -16.93 2.43 -8.75
N THR A 92 -16.96 2.82 -10.02
CA THR A 92 -16.02 3.81 -10.59
C THR A 92 -16.15 5.17 -9.92
N LEU A 93 -17.38 5.65 -9.67
CA LEU A 93 -17.64 6.90 -8.95
C LEU A 93 -17.18 6.82 -7.49
N GLN A 94 -17.36 5.67 -6.84
CA GLN A 94 -16.78 5.43 -5.50
C GLN A 94 -15.26 5.51 -5.52
N GLY A 95 -14.60 4.94 -6.53
CA GLY A 95 -13.16 5.06 -6.73
C GLY A 95 -12.69 6.50 -6.91
N ALA A 96 -13.42 7.30 -7.68
CA ALA A 96 -13.12 8.72 -7.83
C ALA A 96 -13.24 9.48 -6.49
N LYS A 97 -14.27 9.19 -5.69
CA LYS A 97 -14.41 9.73 -4.32
C LYS A 97 -13.23 9.32 -3.43
N ASN A 98 -12.88 8.04 -3.45
CA ASN A 98 -11.78 7.50 -2.66
C ASN A 98 -10.43 8.12 -3.07
N SER A 99 -10.23 8.43 -4.35
CA SER A 99 -9.02 9.10 -4.84
C SER A 99 -8.81 10.48 -4.20
N LEU A 100 -9.88 11.23 -3.97
CA LEU A 100 -9.80 12.53 -3.28
C LEU A 100 -9.45 12.36 -1.79
N LEU A 101 -10.03 11.36 -1.13
CA LEU A 101 -9.74 11.05 0.28
C LEU A 101 -8.29 10.58 0.44
N ALA A 102 -7.81 9.71 -0.45
CA ALA A 102 -6.42 9.26 -0.48
C ALA A 102 -5.44 10.44 -0.56
N LEU A 103 -5.64 11.37 -1.50
CA LEU A 103 -4.79 12.56 -1.60
C LEU A 103 -4.83 13.41 -0.33
N LYS A 104 -6.01 13.63 0.27
CA LYS A 104 -6.14 14.40 1.50
C LYS A 104 -5.38 13.79 2.68
N SER A 105 -5.33 12.47 2.74
CA SER A 105 -4.60 11.76 3.79
C SER A 105 -3.10 11.67 3.56
N GLY A 106 -2.59 12.22 2.43
CA GLY A 106 -1.16 12.19 2.08
C GLY A 106 -0.72 10.99 1.26
N LEU A 107 -1.66 10.15 0.80
CA LEU A 107 -1.35 9.05 -0.11
C LEU A 107 -1.13 9.60 -1.52
N THR A 108 0.10 9.51 -2.03
CA THR A 108 0.44 9.93 -3.40
C THR A 108 0.52 8.76 -4.37
N THR A 109 0.70 7.55 -3.85
CA THR A 109 0.74 6.30 -4.63
C THR A 109 -0.04 5.21 -3.90
N VAL A 110 -0.78 4.38 -4.64
CA VAL A 110 -1.51 3.22 -4.12
C VAL A 110 -1.38 2.03 -5.06
N ARG A 111 -1.47 0.80 -4.50
CA ARG A 111 -1.58 -0.44 -5.27
C ARG A 111 -2.95 -1.06 -5.04
N ASP A 112 -3.80 -1.02 -6.08
CA ASP A 112 -5.14 -1.62 -6.04
C ASP A 112 -5.04 -3.13 -6.29
N CYS A 113 -5.43 -3.90 -5.28
CA CYS A 113 -5.26 -5.35 -5.19
C CYS A 113 -6.48 -6.14 -5.63
N GLY A 114 -7.29 -5.58 -6.49
CA GLY A 114 -8.33 -6.36 -7.16
C GLY A 114 -9.65 -5.65 -7.37
N ASP A 115 -10.13 -5.78 -8.60
CA ASP A 115 -11.43 -5.30 -9.02
C ASP A 115 -12.07 -6.27 -10.03
N ARG A 116 -13.31 -5.96 -10.44
CA ARG A 116 -13.96 -6.62 -11.57
C ARG A 116 -13.90 -5.76 -12.82
N ASN A 117 -13.92 -6.40 -13.98
CA ASN A 117 -14.07 -5.72 -15.28
C ASN A 117 -13.01 -4.64 -15.57
N PHE A 118 -11.85 -4.71 -14.93
CA PHE A 118 -10.73 -3.76 -15.10
C PHE A 118 -11.11 -2.29 -14.80
N LEU A 119 -12.04 -2.06 -13.88
CA LEU A 119 -12.50 -0.72 -13.54
C LEU A 119 -11.41 0.15 -12.92
N SER A 120 -10.50 -0.47 -12.12
CA SER A 120 -9.35 0.24 -11.53
C SER A 120 -8.40 0.77 -12.59
N LEU A 121 -8.26 0.08 -13.73
CA LEU A 121 -7.46 0.57 -14.85
C LEU A 121 -8.06 1.84 -15.46
N THR A 122 -9.40 1.87 -15.61
CA THR A 122 -10.11 3.08 -16.06
C THR A 122 -9.88 4.25 -15.10
N LEU A 123 -9.96 3.99 -13.79
CA LEU A 123 -9.70 5.00 -12.76
C LEU A 123 -8.25 5.48 -12.81
N ARG A 124 -7.28 4.55 -12.86
CA ARG A 124 -5.84 4.85 -13.02
C ARG A 124 -5.58 5.76 -14.21
N ASP A 125 -6.09 5.40 -15.37
CA ASP A 125 -5.85 6.13 -16.62
C ASP A 125 -6.50 7.51 -16.61
N SER A 126 -7.69 7.63 -15.98
CA SER A 126 -8.36 8.92 -15.77
C SER A 126 -7.56 9.84 -14.82
N ILE A 127 -6.95 9.30 -13.79
CA ILE A 127 -6.05 10.05 -12.90
C ILE A 127 -4.76 10.43 -13.64
N ALA A 128 -4.14 9.49 -14.34
CA ALA A 128 -2.89 9.72 -15.07
C ALA A 128 -3.04 10.78 -16.18
N SER A 129 -4.19 10.81 -16.86
CA SER A 129 -4.51 11.84 -17.87
C SER A 129 -4.90 13.20 -17.27
N GLY A 130 -5.12 13.26 -15.94
CA GLY A 130 -5.54 14.49 -15.25
C GLY A 130 -7.02 14.82 -15.38
N GLN A 131 -7.86 13.87 -15.80
CA GLN A 131 -9.32 14.04 -15.84
C GLN A 131 -9.91 14.16 -14.44
N ILE A 132 -9.36 13.40 -13.50
CA ILE A 132 -9.72 13.47 -12.08
C ILE A 132 -8.46 13.53 -11.22
N PRO A 133 -8.48 14.24 -10.07
CA PRO A 133 -7.37 14.19 -9.13
C PRO A 133 -7.35 12.86 -8.38
N GLY A 134 -6.14 12.34 -8.13
CA GLY A 134 -5.97 11.09 -7.40
C GLY A 134 -4.50 10.71 -7.20
N PRO A 135 -4.22 9.70 -6.38
CA PRO A 135 -2.88 9.14 -6.23
C PRO A 135 -2.45 8.44 -7.53
N ARG A 136 -1.15 8.22 -7.69
CA ARG A 136 -0.64 7.29 -8.70
C ARG A 136 -1.12 5.88 -8.34
N MET A 137 -1.69 5.17 -9.31
CA MET A 137 -2.24 3.84 -9.08
C MET A 137 -1.45 2.78 -9.83
N LEU A 138 -1.18 1.66 -9.15
CA LEU A 138 -0.83 0.39 -9.77
C LEU A 138 -2.00 -0.56 -9.57
N CYS A 139 -2.43 -1.24 -10.61
CA CYS A 139 -3.67 -2.01 -10.62
C CYS A 139 -3.45 -3.44 -11.11
N SER A 140 -4.00 -4.43 -10.37
CA SER A 140 -4.01 -5.83 -10.82
C SER A 140 -5.17 -6.16 -11.76
N GLY A 141 -6.21 -5.31 -11.80
CA GLY A 141 -7.48 -5.73 -12.38
C GLY A 141 -8.09 -6.92 -11.61
N PRO A 142 -8.85 -7.81 -12.28
CA PRO A 142 -9.38 -9.00 -11.64
C PRO A 142 -8.29 -9.89 -11.06
N VAL A 143 -8.50 -10.38 -9.84
CA VAL A 143 -7.56 -11.28 -9.17
C VAL A 143 -7.69 -12.71 -9.69
N ILE A 144 -6.67 -13.56 -9.50
CA ILE A 144 -6.73 -14.98 -9.84
C ILE A 144 -7.19 -15.75 -8.60
N THR A 145 -8.24 -16.57 -8.74
CA THR A 145 -8.75 -17.44 -7.68
C THR A 145 -9.29 -18.76 -8.27
N THR A 146 -9.55 -19.77 -7.41
CA THR A 146 -10.25 -20.99 -7.83
C THR A 146 -11.74 -20.75 -8.02
N THR A 147 -12.44 -21.65 -8.70
CA THR A 147 -13.91 -21.63 -8.75
C THR A 147 -14.49 -21.56 -7.35
N ALA A 148 -15.37 -20.58 -7.09
CA ALA A 148 -15.95 -20.26 -5.79
C ALA A 148 -14.90 -19.94 -4.69
N GLY A 149 -13.68 -19.58 -5.06
CA GLY A 149 -12.60 -19.22 -4.15
C GLY A 149 -12.75 -17.84 -3.54
N GLN A 150 -11.70 -17.39 -2.85
CA GLN A 150 -11.68 -16.06 -2.20
C GLN A 150 -11.88 -14.95 -3.23
N LEU A 151 -12.84 -14.05 -2.98
CA LEU A 151 -13.22 -12.90 -3.83
C LEU A 151 -13.60 -13.28 -5.28
N TRP A 152 -14.22 -14.43 -5.49
CA TRP A 152 -14.58 -14.94 -6.83
C TRP A 152 -15.34 -13.94 -7.70
N TRP A 153 -16.13 -13.02 -7.11
CA TRP A 153 -16.88 -11.99 -7.85
C TRP A 153 -16.02 -10.86 -8.45
N ASN A 154 -14.77 -10.72 -8.01
CA ASN A 154 -13.79 -9.77 -8.54
C ASN A 154 -12.61 -10.48 -9.23
N SER A 155 -12.82 -11.70 -9.73
CA SER A 155 -11.73 -12.60 -10.10
C SER A 155 -11.87 -13.18 -11.50
N VAL A 156 -10.75 -13.70 -11.99
CA VAL A 156 -10.71 -14.74 -13.02
C VAL A 156 -10.61 -16.08 -12.28
N GLU A 157 -11.64 -16.92 -12.41
CA GLU A 157 -11.63 -18.25 -11.82
C GLU A 157 -10.78 -19.21 -12.66
N CYS A 158 -9.81 -19.86 -12.02
CA CYS A 158 -8.82 -20.73 -12.64
C CYS A 158 -8.63 -21.98 -11.77
N ASP A 159 -8.86 -23.17 -12.32
CA ASP A 159 -8.76 -24.43 -11.58
C ASP A 159 -7.59 -25.31 -12.04
N THR A 160 -7.00 -25.02 -13.21
CA THR A 160 -5.87 -25.76 -13.76
C THR A 160 -4.66 -24.85 -14.00
N THR A 161 -3.47 -25.43 -14.04
CA THR A 161 -2.21 -24.74 -14.37
C THR A 161 -2.30 -23.98 -15.71
N ASP A 162 -2.97 -24.57 -16.71
CA ASP A 162 -3.15 -23.92 -18.01
C ASP A 162 -4.10 -22.70 -17.91
N ASP A 163 -5.13 -22.77 -17.07
CA ASP A 163 -6.01 -21.61 -16.80
C ASP A 163 -5.25 -20.50 -16.11
N LEU A 164 -4.43 -20.83 -15.11
CA LEU A 164 -3.57 -19.87 -14.40
C LEU A 164 -2.63 -19.15 -15.38
N ARG A 165 -1.90 -19.87 -16.22
CA ARG A 165 -1.01 -19.27 -17.22
C ARG A 165 -1.78 -18.39 -18.21
N ARG A 166 -2.96 -18.83 -18.65
CA ARG A 166 -3.82 -18.06 -19.56
C ARG A 166 -4.34 -16.81 -18.89
N ALA A 167 -4.73 -16.87 -17.61
CA ALA A 167 -5.18 -15.73 -16.83
C ALA A 167 -4.08 -14.66 -16.71
N VAL A 168 -2.85 -15.04 -16.31
CA VAL A 168 -1.71 -14.12 -16.24
C VAL A 168 -1.52 -13.38 -17.56
N ARG A 169 -1.46 -14.12 -18.70
CA ARG A 169 -1.27 -13.52 -20.03
C ARG A 169 -2.42 -12.60 -20.42
N THR A 170 -3.65 -12.97 -20.06
CA THR A 170 -4.85 -12.16 -20.33
C THR A 170 -4.84 -10.87 -19.53
N LEU A 171 -4.49 -10.93 -18.25
CA LEU A 171 -4.36 -9.76 -17.38
C LEU A 171 -3.28 -8.80 -17.92
N VAL A 172 -2.10 -9.32 -18.27
CA VAL A 172 -1.02 -8.52 -18.86
C VAL A 172 -1.44 -7.90 -20.20
N LYS A 173 -2.16 -8.64 -21.06
CA LYS A 173 -2.72 -8.12 -22.32
C LYS A 173 -3.67 -6.93 -22.09
N ASN A 174 -4.42 -6.92 -20.98
CA ASN A 174 -5.32 -5.82 -20.62
C ASN A 174 -4.60 -4.64 -19.93
N GLY A 175 -3.28 -4.72 -19.73
CA GLY A 175 -2.47 -3.60 -19.25
C GLY A 175 -2.41 -3.45 -17.73
N VAL A 176 -2.54 -4.56 -16.98
CA VAL A 176 -2.32 -4.54 -15.52
C VAL A 176 -0.86 -4.24 -15.18
N ASP A 177 -0.62 -3.65 -14.02
CA ASP A 177 0.71 -3.28 -13.57
C ASP A 177 1.42 -4.46 -12.90
N PHE A 178 0.69 -5.33 -12.23
CA PHE A 178 1.16 -6.53 -11.51
C PHE A 178 0.07 -7.61 -11.51
N ILE A 179 0.41 -8.81 -11.03
CA ILE A 179 -0.55 -9.92 -10.89
C ILE A 179 -0.92 -10.08 -9.42
N LYS A 180 -2.21 -10.20 -9.11
CA LYS A 180 -2.72 -10.56 -7.79
C LYS A 180 -3.33 -11.96 -7.82
N MET A 181 -2.89 -12.82 -6.89
CA MET A 181 -3.37 -14.19 -6.73
C MET A 181 -3.95 -14.39 -5.33
N MET A 182 -5.04 -15.12 -5.23
CA MET A 182 -5.57 -15.65 -3.98
C MET A 182 -4.99 -17.04 -3.75
N GLY A 183 -3.86 -17.08 -3.04
CA GLY A 183 -3.16 -18.33 -2.76
C GLY A 183 -3.86 -19.18 -1.70
N SER A 184 -4.48 -18.55 -0.70
CA SER A 184 -5.34 -19.24 0.28
C SER A 184 -6.78 -18.72 0.21
N GLY A 185 -7.69 -19.40 0.89
CA GLY A 185 -8.97 -18.83 1.24
C GLY A 185 -8.82 -17.60 2.15
N GLY A 186 -9.92 -16.94 2.45
CA GLY A 186 -9.92 -15.73 3.28
C GLY A 186 -11.26 -15.54 4.00
N ASN A 187 -11.35 -14.43 4.76
CA ASN A 187 -12.53 -14.16 5.60
C ASN A 187 -13.66 -13.42 4.84
N ALA A 188 -13.38 -12.85 3.66
CA ALA A 188 -14.36 -12.02 2.95
C ALA A 188 -15.39 -12.83 2.13
N THR A 189 -15.12 -14.13 1.87
CA THR A 189 -15.98 -14.98 1.05
C THR A 189 -16.59 -16.07 1.91
N PRO A 190 -17.95 -16.14 2.02
CA PRO A 190 -18.61 -17.23 2.73
C PRO A 190 -18.21 -18.60 2.18
N GLY A 191 -17.85 -19.53 3.07
CA GLY A 191 -17.40 -20.88 2.69
C GLY A 191 -15.94 -20.98 2.28
N SER A 192 -15.23 -19.89 2.13
CA SER A 192 -13.79 -19.88 1.91
C SER A 192 -13.02 -20.20 3.20
N ASN A 193 -12.02 -21.09 3.13
CA ASN A 193 -11.22 -21.47 4.30
C ASN A 193 -9.86 -20.72 4.28
N PRO A 194 -9.62 -19.77 5.19
CA PRO A 194 -8.36 -19.00 5.21
C PRO A 194 -7.12 -19.85 5.52
N GLU A 195 -7.27 -21.05 6.08
CA GLU A 195 -6.16 -21.94 6.40
C GLU A 195 -5.77 -22.85 5.22
N ALA A 196 -6.70 -23.06 4.28
CA ALA A 196 -6.47 -23.92 3.15
C ALA A 196 -5.81 -23.16 1.98
N SER A 197 -4.78 -23.77 1.40
CA SER A 197 -4.27 -23.31 0.09
C SER A 197 -5.32 -23.59 -0.98
N GLN A 198 -5.51 -22.63 -1.91
CA GLN A 198 -6.41 -22.80 -3.05
C GLN A 198 -5.76 -23.53 -4.22
N TYR A 199 -4.44 -23.62 -4.23
CA TYR A 199 -3.66 -24.25 -5.28
C TYR A 199 -2.57 -25.14 -4.68
N ASP A 200 -2.05 -26.03 -5.47
CA ASP A 200 -0.84 -26.79 -5.18
C ASP A 200 0.43 -25.98 -5.56
N ALA A 201 1.60 -26.54 -5.28
CA ALA A 201 2.88 -25.89 -5.57
C ALA A 201 3.07 -25.57 -7.07
N GLU A 202 2.56 -26.44 -7.97
CA GLU A 202 2.64 -26.22 -9.43
C GLU A 202 1.84 -24.99 -9.85
N GLY A 203 0.66 -24.76 -9.25
CA GLY A 203 -0.16 -23.58 -9.49
C GLY A 203 0.55 -22.27 -9.10
N TYR A 204 1.20 -22.24 -7.93
CA TYR A 204 1.99 -21.07 -7.51
C TYR A 204 3.15 -20.79 -8.48
N HIS A 205 3.93 -21.81 -8.85
CA HIS A 205 5.00 -21.66 -9.82
C HIS A 205 4.50 -21.22 -11.20
N ALA A 206 3.36 -21.75 -11.64
CA ALA A 206 2.80 -21.37 -12.94
C ALA A 206 2.47 -19.86 -13.03
N VAL A 207 1.94 -19.29 -11.95
CA VAL A 207 1.64 -17.85 -11.89
C VAL A 207 2.93 -17.04 -11.82
N ALA A 208 3.86 -17.40 -10.92
CA ALA A 208 5.13 -16.68 -10.76
C ALA A 208 5.95 -16.67 -12.05
N ASP A 209 6.17 -17.85 -12.66
CA ASP A 209 6.97 -18.00 -13.89
C ASP A 209 6.41 -17.16 -15.04
N ASP A 210 5.09 -17.23 -15.29
CA ASP A 210 4.48 -16.50 -16.41
C ASP A 210 4.48 -14.99 -16.16
N ALA A 211 4.22 -14.55 -14.93
CA ALA A 211 4.25 -13.13 -14.56
C ALA A 211 5.68 -12.57 -14.71
N HIS A 212 6.66 -13.21 -14.11
CA HIS A 212 8.07 -12.77 -14.16
C HIS A 212 8.62 -12.76 -15.58
N ARG A 213 8.31 -13.78 -16.39
CA ARG A 213 8.69 -13.81 -17.82
C ARG A 213 8.12 -12.62 -18.60
N MET A 214 6.96 -12.09 -18.17
CA MET A 214 6.32 -10.92 -18.77
C MET A 214 6.68 -9.61 -18.03
N GLY A 215 7.68 -9.63 -17.14
CA GLY A 215 8.15 -8.47 -16.40
C GLY A 215 7.15 -7.93 -15.37
N LYS A 216 6.28 -8.80 -14.83
CA LYS A 216 5.28 -8.42 -13.81
C LYS A 216 5.61 -9.05 -12.47
N LYS A 217 5.52 -8.26 -11.41
CA LYS A 217 5.55 -8.73 -10.02
C LYS A 217 4.25 -9.45 -9.67
N VAL A 218 4.33 -10.34 -8.67
CA VAL A 218 3.17 -11.07 -8.13
C VAL A 218 2.96 -10.72 -6.67
N ALA A 219 1.75 -10.28 -6.33
CA ALA A 219 1.27 -10.15 -4.97
C ALA A 219 0.32 -11.30 -4.64
N VAL A 220 0.57 -12.04 -3.57
CA VAL A 220 -0.23 -13.22 -3.23
C VAL A 220 -0.87 -13.09 -1.86
N HIS A 221 -2.21 -13.26 -1.80
CA HIS A 221 -2.96 -13.37 -0.55
C HIS A 221 -2.73 -14.73 0.08
N VAL A 222 -2.15 -14.78 1.28
CA VAL A 222 -1.85 -16.02 1.98
C VAL A 222 -2.08 -15.90 3.48
N HIS A 223 -2.98 -16.75 4.01
CA HIS A 223 -3.26 -16.82 5.44
C HIS A 223 -2.73 -18.10 6.08
N GLY A 224 -2.93 -19.25 5.42
CA GLY A 224 -2.54 -20.57 5.91
C GLY A 224 -1.03 -20.81 5.82
N VAL A 225 -0.48 -21.54 6.78
CA VAL A 225 0.96 -21.87 6.85
C VAL A 225 1.45 -22.53 5.56
N GLU A 226 0.70 -23.48 4.99
CA GLU A 226 1.10 -24.18 3.76
C GLU A 226 1.03 -23.27 2.53
N ALA A 227 0.02 -22.38 2.45
CA ALA A 227 -0.07 -21.39 1.38
C ALA A 227 1.11 -20.40 1.43
N ILE A 228 1.51 -19.95 2.63
CA ILE A 228 2.69 -19.10 2.82
C ILE A 228 3.95 -19.83 2.34
N ARG A 229 4.15 -21.09 2.73
CA ARG A 229 5.29 -21.91 2.30
C ARG A 229 5.36 -22.04 0.77
N MET A 230 4.22 -22.35 0.12
CA MET A 230 4.16 -22.50 -1.33
C MET A 230 4.48 -21.18 -2.04
N ALA A 231 3.97 -20.04 -1.52
CA ALA A 231 4.26 -18.73 -2.06
C ALA A 231 5.74 -18.35 -1.96
N VAL A 232 6.38 -18.65 -0.82
CA VAL A 232 7.82 -18.45 -0.60
C VAL A 232 8.62 -19.29 -1.58
N ASN A 233 8.31 -20.58 -1.71
CA ASN A 233 9.02 -21.50 -2.59
C ASN A 233 8.87 -21.13 -4.08
N ALA A 234 7.74 -20.55 -4.46
CA ALA A 234 7.50 -20.10 -5.83
C ALA A 234 8.13 -18.73 -6.14
N GLY A 235 8.71 -18.05 -5.15
CA GLY A 235 9.34 -16.75 -5.34
C GLY A 235 8.34 -15.62 -5.65
N MET A 236 7.15 -15.64 -4.99
CA MET A 236 6.18 -14.54 -5.10
C MET A 236 6.77 -13.24 -4.52
N ASP A 237 6.64 -12.10 -5.21
CA ASP A 237 7.34 -10.86 -4.84
C ASP A 237 6.85 -10.22 -3.55
N THR A 238 5.52 -10.21 -3.32
CA THR A 238 4.92 -9.71 -2.06
C THR A 238 3.91 -10.70 -1.50
N LEU A 239 4.09 -11.01 -0.22
CA LEU A 239 3.23 -11.90 0.54
C LEU A 239 2.26 -11.03 1.36
N GLU A 240 0.97 -11.12 1.07
CA GLU A 240 -0.04 -10.28 1.71
C GLU A 240 -0.59 -10.97 2.98
N HIS A 241 -0.71 -10.20 4.07
CA HIS A 241 -1.21 -10.59 5.39
C HIS A 241 -0.28 -11.47 6.23
N VAL A 242 0.11 -12.65 5.79
CA VAL A 242 1.03 -13.61 6.45
C VAL A 242 0.72 -13.81 7.95
N PRO A 243 -0.50 -14.22 8.34
CA PRO A 243 -0.85 -14.45 9.74
C PRO A 243 -0.46 -15.83 10.28
N PHE A 244 0.03 -16.77 9.46
CA PHE A 244 0.38 -18.15 9.83
C PHE A 244 -0.78 -18.93 10.44
N ARG A 245 -1.97 -18.89 9.82
CA ARG A 245 -3.15 -19.61 10.33
C ARG A 245 -3.03 -21.13 10.13
N SER A 246 -3.35 -21.89 11.18
CA SER A 246 -3.44 -23.36 11.16
C SER A 246 -4.21 -23.86 12.36
N ASP A 247 -5.14 -24.79 12.16
CA ASP A 247 -5.97 -25.45 13.20
C ASP A 247 -6.69 -24.43 14.11
N GLY A 248 -7.30 -23.40 13.52
CA GLY A 248 -8.05 -22.36 14.22
C GLY A 248 -7.21 -21.39 15.03
N THR A 249 -5.88 -21.39 14.87
CA THR A 249 -4.97 -20.54 15.61
C THR A 249 -3.88 -19.94 14.71
N ILE A 250 -2.94 -19.19 15.30
CA ILE A 250 -1.73 -18.69 14.64
C ILE A 250 -0.55 -19.57 15.06
N LYS A 251 0.11 -20.16 14.07
CA LYS A 251 1.29 -21.03 14.27
C LYS A 251 2.49 -20.44 13.54
N TYR A 252 3.12 -19.45 14.19
CA TYR A 252 4.36 -18.88 13.67
C TYR A 252 5.38 -19.96 13.32
N ASN A 253 6.05 -19.81 12.18
CA ASN A 253 7.02 -20.80 11.70
C ASN A 253 8.35 -20.11 11.39
N ASP A 254 9.35 -20.36 12.25
CA ASP A 254 10.67 -19.74 12.17
C ASP A 254 11.39 -20.06 10.84
N GLN A 255 11.24 -21.31 10.32
CA GLN A 255 11.87 -21.69 9.05
C GLN A 255 11.29 -20.93 7.87
N ILE A 256 9.95 -20.80 7.78
CA ILE A 256 9.33 -20.04 6.70
C ILE A 256 9.76 -18.54 6.77
N VAL A 257 9.86 -18.01 7.99
CA VAL A 257 10.31 -16.61 8.17
C VAL A 257 11.76 -16.45 7.74
N GLN A 258 12.63 -17.41 8.06
CA GLN A 258 14.01 -17.41 7.59
C GLN A 258 14.06 -17.49 6.06
N ASP A 259 13.25 -18.35 5.45
CA ASP A 259 13.18 -18.48 3.98
C ASP A 259 12.69 -17.16 3.33
N ILE A 260 11.74 -16.44 3.95
CA ILE A 260 11.32 -15.09 3.49
C ILE A 260 12.50 -14.12 3.50
N VAL A 261 13.28 -14.10 4.58
CA VAL A 261 14.45 -13.22 4.72
C VAL A 261 15.53 -13.58 3.71
N ASP A 262 15.89 -14.86 3.61
CA ASP A 262 16.97 -15.35 2.75
C ASP A 262 16.68 -15.13 1.25
N ASN A 263 15.41 -15.22 0.85
CA ASN A 263 14.97 -14.94 -0.51
C ASN A 263 14.69 -13.42 -0.75
N GLY A 264 14.83 -12.56 0.25
CA GLY A 264 14.61 -11.12 0.14
C GLY A 264 13.15 -10.72 -0.16
N LEU A 265 12.19 -11.61 0.15
CA LEU A 265 10.77 -11.39 -0.09
C LEU A 265 10.21 -10.31 0.83
N ILE A 266 9.15 -9.67 0.38
CA ILE A 266 8.50 -8.59 1.12
C ILE A 266 7.16 -9.07 1.67
N VAL A 267 6.90 -8.81 2.95
CA VAL A 267 5.60 -9.03 3.58
C VAL A 267 4.84 -7.72 3.64
N SER A 268 3.67 -7.67 3.00
CA SER A 268 2.71 -6.57 3.09
C SER A 268 1.69 -6.93 4.19
N LEU A 269 1.66 -6.13 5.25
CA LEU A 269 0.84 -6.46 6.43
C LEU A 269 -0.64 -6.53 6.11
N ALA A 270 -1.12 -5.66 5.23
CA ALA A 270 -2.51 -5.59 4.75
C ALA A 270 -3.52 -5.78 5.90
N MET A 271 -3.45 -4.88 6.89
CA MET A 271 -4.23 -5.00 8.12
C MET A 271 -5.44 -4.07 8.10
N PRO A 272 -6.66 -4.60 7.91
CA PRO A 272 -7.87 -3.79 7.95
C PRO A 272 -8.17 -3.24 9.35
N ALA A 273 -8.92 -2.15 9.42
CA ALA A 273 -9.25 -1.43 10.64
C ALA A 273 -9.97 -2.28 11.70
N THR A 274 -10.62 -3.36 11.29
CA THR A 274 -11.20 -4.37 12.20
C THR A 274 -10.16 -4.99 13.14
N TRP A 275 -8.85 -4.87 12.86
CA TRP A 275 -7.79 -5.38 13.72
C TRP A 275 -7.35 -4.39 14.82
N TYR A 276 -7.62 -3.09 14.69
CA TYR A 276 -7.15 -2.06 15.63
C TYR A 276 -8.25 -1.10 16.09
N ARG A 277 -9.52 -1.34 15.72
CA ARG A 277 -10.69 -0.58 16.21
C ARG A 277 -11.59 -1.37 17.16
N LEU A 278 -11.10 -2.50 17.65
CA LEU A 278 -11.87 -3.34 18.52
C LEU A 278 -12.07 -2.67 19.87
N THR A 279 -13.31 -2.68 20.32
CA THR A 279 -13.64 -2.39 21.70
C THR A 279 -13.27 -3.59 22.58
N GLU A 280 -13.13 -3.36 23.91
CA GLU A 280 -12.95 -4.47 24.87
C GLU A 280 -14.08 -5.53 24.77
N ALA A 281 -15.29 -5.12 24.38
CA ALA A 281 -16.42 -6.02 24.17
C ALA A 281 -16.22 -6.91 22.95
N ASP A 282 -15.68 -6.35 21.85
CA ASP A 282 -15.38 -7.10 20.64
C ASP A 282 -14.27 -8.12 20.89
N MET A 283 -13.24 -7.74 21.65
CA MET A 283 -12.13 -8.64 22.04
C MET A 283 -12.61 -9.82 22.92
N ARG A 284 -13.75 -9.70 23.60
CA ARG A 284 -14.35 -10.75 24.41
C ARG A 284 -15.26 -11.69 23.60
N ASP A 285 -15.71 -11.28 22.41
CA ASP A 285 -16.52 -12.16 21.56
C ASP A 285 -15.64 -13.15 20.80
N THR A 286 -15.36 -14.27 21.48
CA THR A 286 -14.50 -15.36 20.96
C THR A 286 -15.09 -16.09 19.73
N ARG A 287 -16.32 -15.78 19.31
CA ARG A 287 -16.98 -16.41 18.16
C ARG A 287 -16.65 -15.70 16.84
N THR A 288 -16.57 -14.39 16.89
CA THR A 288 -16.27 -13.54 15.72
C THR A 288 -14.79 -13.15 15.68
N HIS A 289 -14.19 -12.97 16.86
CA HIS A 289 -12.81 -12.57 17.02
C HIS A 289 -12.21 -13.29 18.23
N PRO A 290 -11.60 -14.46 18.07
CA PRO A 290 -10.94 -15.15 19.17
C PRO A 290 -9.87 -14.23 19.78
N GLY A 291 -10.13 -13.66 20.94
CA GLY A 291 -9.29 -12.63 21.59
C GLY A 291 -7.82 -13.04 21.74
N HIS A 292 -7.55 -14.36 21.89
CA HIS A 292 -6.20 -14.90 21.92
C HIS A 292 -5.44 -14.80 20.56
N LEU A 293 -6.13 -14.61 19.44
CA LEU A 293 -5.47 -14.46 18.14
C LEU A 293 -4.82 -13.08 17.97
N TRP A 294 -5.29 -12.04 18.69
CA TRP A 294 -4.80 -10.68 18.55
C TRP A 294 -3.37 -10.56 19.10
N GLU A 295 -3.18 -10.91 20.36
CA GLU A 295 -1.85 -10.88 20.98
C GLU A 295 -0.86 -11.74 20.19
N THR A 296 -1.30 -12.93 19.72
CA THR A 296 -0.48 -13.81 18.90
C THR A 296 -0.17 -13.16 17.54
N ARG A 297 -1.11 -12.42 16.94
CA ARG A 297 -0.86 -11.69 15.69
C ARG A 297 0.15 -10.56 15.89
N TYR A 298 0.05 -9.79 16.98
CA TYR A 298 1.01 -8.74 17.31
C TYR A 298 2.40 -9.32 17.57
N ASP A 299 2.47 -10.43 18.30
CA ASP A 299 3.72 -11.16 18.52
C ASP A 299 4.32 -11.66 17.20
N THR A 300 3.49 -12.18 16.29
CA THR A 300 3.93 -12.60 14.96
C THR A 300 4.59 -11.44 14.20
N ILE A 301 4.00 -10.24 14.22
CA ILE A 301 4.56 -9.06 13.55
C ILE A 301 5.89 -8.65 14.20
N ARG A 302 5.96 -8.61 15.55
CA ARG A 302 7.20 -8.31 16.27
C ARG A 302 8.31 -9.30 15.93
N ARG A 303 7.99 -10.59 15.89
CA ARG A 303 8.97 -11.67 15.59
C ARG A 303 9.45 -11.57 14.13
N MET A 304 8.56 -11.33 13.17
CA MET A 304 8.96 -11.10 11.77
C MET A 304 9.87 -9.88 11.65
N HIS A 305 9.53 -8.77 12.31
CA HIS A 305 10.36 -7.57 12.34
C HIS A 305 11.74 -7.86 12.96
N ALA A 306 11.79 -8.53 14.12
CA ALA A 306 13.03 -8.90 14.80
C ALA A 306 13.90 -9.87 13.98
N ALA A 307 13.29 -10.70 13.14
CA ALA A 307 13.98 -11.59 12.22
C ALA A 307 14.52 -10.87 10.96
N GLY A 308 14.20 -9.58 10.77
CA GLY A 308 14.64 -8.79 9.62
C GLY A 308 13.76 -8.92 8.38
N VAL A 309 12.52 -9.40 8.50
CA VAL A 309 11.55 -9.40 7.41
C VAL A 309 11.23 -7.96 6.99
N LYS A 310 11.28 -7.68 5.70
CA LYS A 310 10.85 -6.41 5.12
C LYS A 310 9.32 -6.27 5.25
N LEU A 311 8.85 -5.45 6.21
CA LEU A 311 7.44 -5.27 6.51
C LEU A 311 6.88 -3.98 5.88
N VAL A 312 6.13 -4.12 4.81
CA VAL A 312 5.37 -3.01 4.22
C VAL A 312 4.12 -2.73 5.05
N VAL A 313 3.92 -1.47 5.39
CA VAL A 313 2.74 -1.00 6.09
C VAL A 313 1.65 -0.70 5.07
N SER A 314 0.67 -1.56 4.99
CA SER A 314 -0.46 -1.49 4.06
C SER A 314 -1.75 -1.85 4.79
N SER A 315 -2.86 -1.24 4.39
CA SER A 315 -4.04 -1.15 5.24
C SER A 315 -5.19 -2.08 4.83
N ASP A 316 -5.15 -2.68 3.64
CA ASP A 316 -6.30 -3.38 3.06
C ASP A 316 -7.54 -2.46 2.97
N GLN A 317 -7.31 -1.17 2.67
CA GLN A 317 -8.36 -0.15 2.58
C GLN A 317 -9.39 -0.50 1.52
N GLY A 318 -10.66 -0.20 1.82
CA GLY A 318 -11.80 -0.63 1.02
C GLY A 318 -12.39 -1.96 1.47
N SER A 319 -11.67 -2.76 2.26
CA SER A 319 -12.23 -3.91 2.95
C SER A 319 -13.16 -3.48 4.10
N THR A 320 -13.88 -4.43 4.71
CA THR A 320 -14.87 -4.14 5.75
C THR A 320 -14.29 -3.29 6.87
N GLY A 321 -14.92 -2.15 7.14
CA GLY A 321 -14.58 -1.24 8.24
C GLY A 321 -13.31 -0.42 8.04
N THR A 322 -12.68 -0.44 6.85
CA THR A 322 -11.40 0.24 6.60
C THR A 322 -11.53 1.27 5.49
N ARG A 323 -11.54 2.55 5.85
CA ARG A 323 -11.66 3.64 4.89
C ARG A 323 -10.31 3.93 4.22
N ILE A 324 -10.38 4.52 3.02
CA ILE A 324 -9.22 4.79 2.18
C ILE A 324 -8.23 5.83 2.77
N ASP A 325 -8.66 6.62 3.74
CA ASP A 325 -7.90 7.68 4.39
C ASP A 325 -7.28 7.26 5.75
N GLU A 326 -7.20 5.96 6.05
CA GLU A 326 -6.90 5.48 7.40
C GLU A 326 -5.52 4.80 7.57
N LEU A 327 -4.63 4.87 6.57
CA LEU A 327 -3.26 4.36 6.71
C LEU A 327 -2.52 4.96 7.94
N PRO A 328 -2.68 6.27 8.28
CA PRO A 328 -2.09 6.82 9.50
C PRO A 328 -2.62 6.22 10.81
N LEU A 329 -3.84 5.66 10.83
CA LEU A 329 -4.35 4.94 12.01
C LEU A 329 -3.66 3.58 12.17
N LEU A 330 -3.39 2.89 11.07
CA LEU A 330 -2.61 1.65 11.12
C LEU A 330 -1.18 1.93 11.61
N ALA A 331 -0.56 3.03 11.14
CA ALA A 331 0.76 3.42 11.61
C ALA A 331 0.77 3.69 13.13
N GLU A 332 -0.25 4.41 13.65
CA GLU A 332 -0.42 4.63 15.09
C GLU A 332 -0.49 3.31 15.86
N PHE A 333 -1.32 2.38 15.39
CA PHE A 333 -1.48 1.07 16.00
C PHE A 333 -0.17 0.27 15.99
N LEU A 334 0.57 0.23 14.88
CA LEU A 334 1.82 -0.52 14.77
C LEU A 334 2.90 0.02 15.72
N VAL A 335 2.93 1.33 15.96
CA VAL A 335 3.89 1.92 16.89
C VAL A 335 3.42 1.76 18.34
N ASN A 336 2.17 2.13 18.66
CA ASN A 336 1.73 2.25 20.04
C ASN A 336 1.31 0.91 20.66
N ASP A 337 0.71 0.01 19.87
CA ASP A 337 0.15 -1.26 20.37
C ASP A 337 1.05 -2.45 20.02
N VAL A 338 1.56 -2.51 18.78
CA VAL A 338 2.49 -3.56 18.38
C VAL A 338 3.91 -3.27 18.86
N GLY A 339 4.32 -2.00 18.99
CA GLY A 339 5.62 -1.59 19.51
C GLY A 339 6.74 -1.57 18.48
N LEU A 340 6.41 -1.39 17.19
CA LEU A 340 7.43 -1.19 16.15
C LEU A 340 8.03 0.22 16.24
N PRO A 341 9.31 0.42 15.88
CA PRO A 341 9.90 1.74 15.79
C PRO A 341 9.15 2.64 14.78
N ALA A 342 8.90 3.89 15.14
CA ALA A 342 8.20 4.83 14.26
C ALA A 342 8.94 5.05 12.93
N SER A 343 10.28 5.04 12.95
CA SER A 343 11.12 5.11 11.74
C SER A 343 10.83 3.97 10.76
N ASP A 344 10.73 2.74 11.27
CA ASP A 344 10.52 1.55 10.46
C ASP A 344 9.10 1.52 9.90
N VAL A 345 8.10 1.99 10.67
CA VAL A 345 6.72 2.14 10.21
C VAL A 345 6.62 3.19 9.10
N ILE A 346 7.28 4.36 9.25
CA ILE A 346 7.33 5.40 8.20
C ILE A 346 8.05 4.87 6.96
N TYR A 347 9.18 4.18 7.12
CA TYR A 347 9.87 3.54 6.00
C TYR A 347 8.98 2.50 5.31
N GLY A 348 8.24 1.70 6.10
CA GLY A 348 7.29 0.70 5.62
C GLY A 348 6.14 1.27 4.77
N MET A 349 5.80 2.55 4.93
CA MET A 349 4.77 3.24 4.15
C MET A 349 5.35 4.28 3.16
N THR A 350 6.66 4.26 2.93
CA THR A 350 7.35 5.14 1.98
C THR A 350 8.38 4.36 1.14
N GLY A 351 9.65 4.37 1.48
CA GLY A 351 10.72 3.75 0.70
C GLY A 351 10.54 2.26 0.46
N LEU A 352 10.21 1.50 1.50
CA LEU A 352 9.99 0.05 1.37
C LEU A 352 8.73 -0.29 0.57
N SER A 353 7.67 0.51 0.72
CA SER A 353 6.48 0.36 -0.14
C SER A 353 6.83 0.61 -1.61
N ALA A 354 7.66 1.61 -1.91
CA ALA A 354 8.11 1.84 -3.29
C ALA A 354 8.89 0.64 -3.85
N GLU A 355 9.78 0.03 -3.07
CA GLU A 355 10.51 -1.21 -3.43
C GLU A 355 9.54 -2.36 -3.72
N ALA A 356 8.54 -2.57 -2.85
CA ALA A 356 7.52 -3.59 -3.03
C ALA A 356 6.76 -3.42 -4.37
N LEU A 357 6.52 -2.18 -4.76
CA LEU A 357 5.85 -1.85 -6.00
C LEU A 357 6.76 -1.87 -7.23
N GLY A 358 8.09 -1.96 -7.07
CA GLY A 358 9.07 -1.79 -8.16
C GLY A 358 9.13 -0.35 -8.68
N MET A 359 8.94 0.60 -7.79
CA MET A 359 8.94 2.05 -8.07
C MET A 359 10.02 2.81 -7.28
N GLU A 360 10.94 2.11 -6.66
CA GLU A 360 12.01 2.66 -5.82
C GLU A 360 12.86 3.71 -6.52
N ASP A 361 13.03 3.61 -7.83
CA ASP A 361 13.74 4.61 -8.64
C ASP A 361 12.93 5.88 -8.92
N GLN A 362 11.63 5.88 -8.60
CA GLN A 362 10.72 6.97 -8.95
C GLN A 362 10.13 7.71 -7.75
N VAL A 363 9.77 6.99 -6.69
CA VAL A 363 9.05 7.52 -5.52
C VAL A 363 9.52 6.86 -4.22
N GLY A 364 8.90 7.23 -3.10
CA GLY A 364 9.10 6.61 -1.79
C GLY A 364 10.20 7.24 -0.96
N THR A 365 11.15 7.93 -1.58
CA THR A 365 12.20 8.67 -0.88
C THR A 365 12.41 10.06 -1.48
N LEU A 366 12.92 11.00 -0.68
CA LEU A 366 13.28 12.35 -1.14
C LEU A 366 14.74 12.32 -1.62
N GLU A 367 14.94 11.94 -2.88
CA GLU A 367 16.27 11.86 -3.50
C GLU A 367 16.29 12.55 -4.87
N PRO A 368 17.44 13.06 -5.31
CA PRO A 368 17.58 13.65 -6.63
C PRO A 368 17.11 12.72 -7.75
N ASN A 369 16.46 13.28 -8.75
CA ASN A 369 15.86 12.62 -9.91
C ASN A 369 14.57 11.83 -9.66
N LYS A 370 14.13 11.63 -8.41
CA LYS A 370 12.81 11.05 -8.11
C LYS A 370 11.70 12.09 -8.31
N LEU A 371 10.49 11.60 -8.49
CA LEU A 371 9.30 12.44 -8.59
C LEU A 371 9.09 13.21 -7.28
N ALA A 372 8.71 14.47 -7.40
CA ALA A 372 8.45 15.32 -6.25
C ALA A 372 7.07 15.03 -5.66
N ASP A 373 6.96 13.84 -5.02
CA ASP A 373 5.83 13.42 -4.20
C ASP A 373 6.20 13.68 -2.75
N ILE A 374 5.63 14.74 -2.16
CA ILE A 374 6.04 15.28 -0.86
C ILE A 374 4.80 15.51 0.00
N VAL A 375 4.86 15.11 1.26
CA VAL A 375 3.85 15.41 2.28
C VAL A 375 4.47 16.28 3.37
N ILE A 376 3.72 17.27 3.82
CA ILE A 376 4.07 18.12 4.96
C ILE A 376 3.05 17.84 6.05
N VAL A 377 3.51 17.33 7.19
CA VAL A 377 2.68 17.05 8.37
C VAL A 377 3.00 18.02 9.50
N ASP A 378 1.99 18.35 10.31
CA ASP A 378 2.16 19.20 11.47
C ASP A 378 2.71 18.40 12.66
N GLY A 379 3.92 18.75 13.14
CA GLY A 379 4.62 18.07 14.23
C GLY A 379 5.70 17.08 13.76
N ASP A 380 6.09 16.21 14.68
CA ASP A 380 7.17 15.21 14.54
C ASP A 380 6.63 13.78 14.61
N PRO A 381 6.50 13.07 13.48
CA PRO A 381 5.95 11.71 13.48
C PRO A 381 6.88 10.66 14.08
N LEU A 382 8.17 10.96 14.30
CA LEU A 382 9.07 10.08 15.04
C LEU A 382 8.90 10.21 16.55
N ALA A 383 8.49 11.39 17.05
CA ALA A 383 8.17 11.61 18.45
C ALA A 383 6.72 11.21 18.77
N ASP A 384 5.79 11.50 17.86
CA ASP A 384 4.38 11.13 17.98
C ASP A 384 3.84 10.75 16.59
N ILE A 385 3.73 9.47 16.33
CA ILE A 385 3.26 8.92 15.04
C ILE A 385 1.86 9.40 14.65
N ARG A 386 1.03 9.84 15.62
CA ARG A 386 -0.32 10.37 15.38
C ARG A 386 -0.31 11.65 14.53
N THR A 387 0.82 12.35 14.48
CA THR A 387 0.99 13.55 13.65
C THR A 387 0.86 13.26 12.14
N LEU A 388 1.02 12.01 11.71
CA LEU A 388 0.73 11.59 10.33
C LEU A 388 -0.71 11.89 9.89
N LYS A 389 -1.65 12.02 10.83
CA LYS A 389 -3.05 12.43 10.55
C LYS A 389 -3.19 13.94 10.28
N SER A 390 -2.18 14.74 10.63
CA SER A 390 -2.20 16.20 10.53
C SER A 390 -1.54 16.68 9.24
N VAL A 391 -2.00 16.14 8.11
CA VAL A 391 -1.48 16.51 6.77
C VAL A 391 -1.87 17.94 6.44
N GLN A 392 -0.86 18.80 6.26
CA GLN A 392 -1.03 20.22 5.91
C GLN A 392 -0.97 20.44 4.41
N LYS A 393 -0.07 19.76 3.73
CA LYS A 393 0.10 19.89 2.28
C LYS A 393 0.53 18.59 1.64
N VAL A 394 -0.04 18.33 0.48
CA VAL A 394 0.34 17.21 -0.37
C VAL A 394 0.76 17.73 -1.73
N ILE A 395 1.94 17.35 -2.12
CA ILE A 395 2.53 17.66 -3.42
C ILE A 395 2.71 16.33 -4.14
N LYS A 396 2.18 16.24 -5.35
CA LYS A 396 2.32 15.07 -6.22
C LYS A 396 2.82 15.53 -7.59
N ASP A 397 3.82 14.83 -8.12
CA ASP A 397 4.46 15.21 -9.39
C ASP A 397 4.86 16.71 -9.42
N GLY A 398 5.36 17.24 -8.29
CA GLY A 398 5.81 18.62 -8.15
C GLY A 398 4.70 19.67 -8.05
N GLN A 399 3.44 19.27 -8.00
CA GLN A 399 2.27 20.17 -7.93
C GLN A 399 1.53 19.97 -6.61
N THR A 400 1.13 21.06 -5.96
CA THR A 400 0.27 21.00 -4.78
C THR A 400 -1.12 20.47 -5.20
N VAL A 401 -1.51 19.32 -4.66
CA VAL A 401 -2.79 18.65 -4.95
C VAL A 401 -3.77 18.70 -3.78
N ALA A 402 -3.26 18.94 -2.57
CA ALA A 402 -4.09 19.21 -1.39
C ALA A 402 -3.36 20.17 -0.45
N SER A 403 -4.10 21.04 0.23
CA SER A 403 -3.58 21.94 1.28
C SER A 403 -4.69 22.21 2.28
N ASP A 404 -4.37 22.18 3.59
CA ASP A 404 -5.26 22.51 4.68
C ASP A 404 -6.61 21.78 4.60
N GLY A 405 -6.56 20.47 4.25
CA GLY A 405 -7.73 19.60 4.13
C GLY A 405 -8.57 19.82 2.85
N ALA A 406 -8.19 20.74 1.97
CA ALA A 406 -8.88 20.98 0.70
C ALA A 406 -8.10 20.38 -0.48
N ILE A 407 -8.83 19.78 -1.44
CA ILE A 407 -8.25 19.37 -2.72
C ILE A 407 -8.06 20.58 -3.62
N ILE A 408 -6.90 20.67 -4.23
CA ILE A 408 -6.57 21.68 -5.24
C ILE A 408 -6.70 21.01 -6.60
N LEU A 409 -7.68 21.47 -7.38
CA LEU A 409 -7.86 20.97 -8.75
C LEU A 409 -6.76 21.56 -9.64
N PRO A 410 -6.11 20.75 -10.49
CA PRO A 410 -5.19 21.27 -11.48
C PRO A 410 -5.95 22.23 -12.43
N PRO A 411 -5.27 23.25 -12.98
CA PRO A 411 -5.88 24.08 -14.01
C PRO A 411 -6.33 23.18 -15.17
N SER A 412 -7.56 23.38 -15.64
CA SER A 412 -8.09 22.67 -16.81
C SER A 412 -7.10 22.80 -17.96
N LYS A 413 -6.60 21.68 -18.48
CA LYS A 413 -5.85 21.69 -19.75
C LYS A 413 -6.84 22.12 -20.83
N GLN A 414 -6.68 23.36 -21.32
CA GLN A 414 -7.39 23.86 -22.50
C GLN A 414 -6.88 23.16 -23.74
#